data_484bbb97a37e7cd81eb41381ba6cd921
#
_entry.id   484bbb97a37e7cd81eb41381ba6cd921
#
_cell.length_a   1.000
_cell.length_b   1.000
_cell.length_c   1.000
_cell.angle_alpha   90.00
_cell.angle_beta   90.00
_cell.angle_gamma   90.00
#
_symmetry.space_group_name_H-M   'P 1'
#
loop_
_entity.id
_entity.type
_entity.pdbx_description
1 polymer ?
#
loop_
_entity_poly.entity_id
_entity_poly.type
_entity_poly.pdbx_seq_one_letter_code
_entity_poly.pdbx_strand_id
1 'polypeptide(L)'
;MSATLIIALHGTRHRRGVEFADELRAAVSAAAPGVPVEIGWVDIHDELLAETVQRFERSVIVPAFLAAGYHVDHDVEEAVAQSGGRAVATPHVGPELVRAIADRLLAAGPLGDAVVLAAIGSSRPGANAEVLATAERLSELVERPVGTGFIYASQPTLAQAVEQLNADGHHDLTVATHALAPGLYLDHIAALGLRAVAEPIGIHPHLVSAIVSRYRAATPAEAS
;
A
#
# COMPACT_ATOMS: atom_id res chain seq x y z
N MET A 1 28.87 8.06 3.68
CA MET A 1 27.56 8.74 3.47
C MET A 1 26.47 7.66 3.48
N SER A 2 25.37 7.90 4.17
CA SER A 2 24.23 6.96 4.19
C SER A 2 23.65 6.77 2.78
N ALA A 3 23.18 5.57 2.45
CA ALA A 3 22.46 5.32 1.19
C ALA A 3 21.17 6.14 1.16
N THR A 4 20.75 6.60 -0.02
CA THR A 4 19.47 7.29 -0.19
C THR A 4 18.32 6.29 -0.04
N LEU A 5 17.32 6.61 0.78
CA LEU A 5 16.05 5.89 0.84
C LEU A 5 15.16 6.35 -0.31
N ILE A 6 14.83 5.45 -1.23
CA ILE A 6 13.88 5.73 -2.32
C ILE A 6 12.57 4.99 -1.99
N ILE A 7 11.50 5.74 -1.78
CA ILE A 7 10.16 5.18 -1.58
C ILE A 7 9.54 4.97 -2.97
N ALA A 8 9.40 3.71 -3.39
CA ALA A 8 8.79 3.40 -4.68
C ALA A 8 7.26 3.42 -4.56
N LEU A 9 6.60 4.21 -5.40
CA LEU A 9 5.16 4.37 -5.50
C LEU A 9 4.70 4.08 -6.93
N HIS A 10 3.43 3.66 -7.09
CA HIS A 10 2.86 3.32 -8.40
C HIS A 10 2.91 4.48 -9.40
N GLY A 11 2.62 5.67 -8.93
CA GLY A 11 2.42 6.83 -9.77
C GLY A 11 0.93 7.19 -9.89
N THR A 12 0.67 8.47 -10.10
CA THR A 12 -0.68 9.00 -10.20
C THR A 12 -0.68 10.37 -10.86
N ARG A 13 -1.71 10.66 -11.66
CA ARG A 13 -2.02 12.03 -12.14
C ARG A 13 -3.04 12.74 -11.24
N HIS A 14 -3.58 12.04 -10.26
CA HIS A 14 -4.53 12.61 -9.33
C HIS A 14 -3.80 13.49 -8.30
N ARG A 15 -4.23 14.77 -8.17
CA ARG A 15 -3.57 15.76 -7.30
C ARG A 15 -3.35 15.26 -5.87
N ARG A 16 -4.37 14.68 -5.24
CA ARG A 16 -4.27 14.14 -3.86
C ARG A 16 -3.28 12.98 -3.73
N GLY A 17 -3.03 12.24 -4.82
CA GLY A 17 -2.01 11.19 -4.83
C GLY A 17 -0.59 11.74 -4.89
N VAL A 18 -0.38 12.87 -5.60
CA VAL A 18 0.91 13.59 -5.63
C VAL A 18 1.15 14.24 -4.27
N GLU A 19 0.16 14.93 -3.70
CA GLU A 19 0.22 15.50 -2.35
C GLU A 19 0.59 14.44 -1.29
N PHE A 20 -0.04 13.25 -1.37
CA PHE A 20 0.30 12.12 -0.50
C PHE A 20 1.78 11.72 -0.59
N ALA A 21 2.36 11.68 -1.79
CA ALA A 21 3.76 11.31 -1.96
C ALA A 21 4.70 12.31 -1.29
N ASP A 22 4.44 13.62 -1.42
CA ASP A 22 5.22 14.68 -0.77
C ASP A 22 5.08 14.62 0.76
N GLU A 23 3.87 14.42 1.27
CA GLU A 23 3.59 14.24 2.70
C GLU A 23 4.29 12.99 3.25
N LEU A 24 4.25 11.87 2.51
CA LEU A 24 4.92 10.63 2.90
C LEU A 24 6.44 10.83 2.96
N ARG A 25 7.02 11.46 1.94
CA ARG A 25 8.45 11.79 1.93
C ARG A 25 8.83 12.63 3.15
N ALA A 26 8.06 13.67 3.45
CA ALA A 26 8.30 14.53 4.61
C ALA A 26 8.20 13.77 5.94
N ALA A 27 7.19 12.92 6.10
CA ALA A 27 6.99 12.11 7.31
C ALA A 27 8.12 11.08 7.51
N VAL A 28 8.55 10.40 6.44
CA VAL A 28 9.67 9.45 6.49
C VAL A 28 11.00 10.17 6.75
N SER A 29 11.23 11.34 6.15
CA SER A 29 12.43 12.16 6.43
C SER A 29 12.50 12.58 7.90
N ALA A 30 11.37 12.96 8.50
CA ALA A 30 11.30 13.29 9.92
C ALA A 30 11.58 12.07 10.83
N ALA A 31 11.16 10.86 10.42
CA ALA A 31 11.36 9.63 11.17
C ALA A 31 12.75 8.99 10.97
N ALA A 32 13.51 9.42 9.96
CA ALA A 32 14.86 8.97 9.64
C ALA A 32 15.84 10.15 9.50
N PRO A 33 16.14 10.91 10.58
CA PRO A 33 17.04 12.06 10.51
C PRO A 33 18.42 11.70 9.93
N GLY A 34 18.91 12.53 9.00
CA GLY A 34 20.20 12.32 8.35
C GLY A 34 20.19 11.32 7.18
N VAL A 35 19.05 10.73 6.85
CA VAL A 35 18.86 9.89 5.67
C VAL A 35 18.25 10.75 4.56
N PRO A 36 18.86 10.86 3.37
CA PRO A 36 18.22 11.44 2.20
C PRO A 36 17.03 10.57 1.78
N VAL A 37 15.84 11.18 1.59
CA VAL A 37 14.60 10.47 1.21
C VAL A 37 14.05 11.04 -0.08
N GLU A 38 13.82 10.16 -1.05
CA GLU A 38 13.25 10.50 -2.36
C GLU A 38 12.04 9.62 -2.70
N ILE A 39 11.21 10.12 -3.61
CA ILE A 39 10.13 9.33 -4.23
C ILE A 39 10.63 8.81 -5.58
N GLY A 40 10.39 7.52 -5.84
CA GLY A 40 10.57 6.89 -7.14
C GLY A 40 9.23 6.41 -7.68
N TRP A 41 8.89 6.80 -8.90
CA TRP A 41 7.64 6.41 -9.54
C TRP A 41 7.85 5.20 -10.45
N VAL A 42 7.01 4.18 -10.34
CA VAL A 42 7.11 3.01 -11.22
C VAL A 42 6.34 3.19 -12.53
N ASP A 43 5.36 4.10 -12.57
CA ASP A 43 4.55 4.38 -13.76
C ASP A 43 3.99 5.83 -13.71
N ILE A 44 3.41 6.30 -14.83
CA ILE A 44 2.58 7.52 -14.97
C ILE A 44 3.34 8.85 -14.78
N HIS A 45 4.61 8.87 -14.44
CA HIS A 45 5.43 10.08 -14.27
C HIS A 45 6.52 10.22 -15.33
N ASP A 46 6.99 11.47 -15.53
CA ASP A 46 8.04 11.79 -16.52
C ASP A 46 9.39 11.20 -16.12
N GLU A 47 9.73 11.18 -14.80
CA GLU A 47 10.92 10.50 -14.25
C GLU A 47 10.49 9.22 -13.55
N LEU A 48 10.93 8.08 -14.06
CA LEU A 48 10.61 6.78 -13.49
C LEU A 48 11.66 6.32 -12.47
N LEU A 49 11.32 5.31 -11.68
CA LEU A 49 12.16 4.75 -10.62
C LEU A 49 13.57 4.41 -11.09
N ALA A 50 13.71 3.81 -12.28
CA ALA A 50 15.00 3.47 -12.87
C ALA A 50 15.87 4.70 -13.13
N GLU A 51 15.29 5.83 -13.52
CA GLU A 51 16.00 7.11 -13.73
C GLU A 51 16.32 7.76 -12.38
N THR A 52 15.38 7.76 -11.44
CA THR A 52 15.59 8.28 -10.08
C THR A 52 16.79 7.59 -9.41
N VAL A 53 16.91 6.27 -9.52
CA VAL A 53 18.04 5.50 -8.95
C VAL A 53 19.39 5.94 -9.52
N GLN A 54 19.47 6.36 -10.81
CA GLN A 54 20.72 6.78 -11.44
C GLN A 54 21.32 8.07 -10.83
N ARG A 55 20.53 8.85 -10.11
CA ARG A 55 20.95 10.10 -9.47
C ARG A 55 21.83 9.89 -8.24
N PHE A 56 21.86 8.66 -7.71
CA PHE A 56 22.51 8.36 -6.42
C PHE A 56 23.61 7.31 -6.57
N GLU A 57 24.69 7.47 -5.81
CA GLU A 57 25.77 6.49 -5.77
C GLU A 57 25.37 5.20 -5.06
N ARG A 58 24.53 5.33 -4.02
CA ARG A 58 23.97 4.20 -3.24
C ARG A 58 22.54 4.50 -2.84
N SER A 59 21.64 3.55 -3.06
CA SER A 59 20.25 3.69 -2.67
C SER A 59 19.63 2.38 -2.18
N VAL A 60 18.62 2.51 -1.33
CA VAL A 60 17.74 1.42 -0.92
C VAL A 60 16.33 1.77 -1.38
N ILE A 61 15.77 0.96 -2.23
CA ILE A 61 14.40 1.07 -2.72
C ILE A 61 13.50 0.34 -1.74
N VAL A 62 12.53 1.06 -1.17
CA VAL A 62 11.47 0.49 -0.34
C VAL A 62 10.15 0.59 -1.10
N PRO A 63 9.62 -0.54 -1.61
CA PRO A 63 8.36 -0.54 -2.35
C PRO A 63 7.18 -0.31 -1.39
N ALA A 64 6.56 0.86 -1.47
CA ALA A 64 5.36 1.20 -0.70
C ALA A 64 4.11 0.71 -1.45
N PHE A 65 3.92 -0.60 -1.45
CA PHE A 65 2.78 -1.30 -2.06
C PHE A 65 2.13 -2.21 -1.02
N LEU A 66 0.82 -2.42 -1.15
CA LEU A 66 0.05 -3.28 -0.25
C LEU A 66 0.07 -4.76 -0.64
N ALA A 67 0.38 -5.05 -1.90
CA ALA A 67 0.54 -6.40 -2.42
C ALA A 67 1.58 -6.41 -3.55
N ALA A 68 2.23 -7.56 -3.79
CA ALA A 68 3.23 -7.75 -4.83
C ALA A 68 2.56 -7.90 -6.22
N GLY A 69 2.14 -6.77 -6.79
CA GLY A 69 1.61 -6.68 -8.16
C GLY A 69 2.73 -6.67 -9.20
N TYR A 70 2.35 -6.50 -10.49
CA TYR A 70 3.28 -6.47 -11.62
C TYR A 70 4.44 -5.49 -11.41
N HIS A 71 4.14 -4.27 -10.95
CA HIS A 71 5.12 -3.21 -10.78
C HIS A 71 6.17 -3.51 -9.70
N VAL A 72 5.80 -4.23 -8.63
CA VAL A 72 6.77 -4.63 -7.59
C VAL A 72 7.78 -5.62 -8.14
N ASP A 73 7.29 -6.63 -8.87
CA ASP A 73 8.13 -7.73 -9.37
C ASP A 73 8.92 -7.37 -10.63
N HIS A 74 8.46 -6.38 -11.41
CA HIS A 74 9.08 -6.03 -12.69
C HIS A 74 9.84 -4.70 -12.60
N ASP A 75 9.15 -3.61 -12.28
CA ASP A 75 9.75 -2.27 -12.42
C ASP A 75 10.78 -2.00 -11.32
N VAL A 76 10.57 -2.53 -10.12
CA VAL A 76 11.53 -2.45 -9.03
C VAL A 76 12.77 -3.31 -9.31
N GLU A 77 12.57 -4.54 -9.78
CA GLU A 77 13.69 -5.43 -10.16
C GLU A 77 14.49 -4.85 -11.33
N GLU A 78 13.81 -4.28 -12.34
CA GLU A 78 14.45 -3.62 -13.46
C GLU A 78 15.28 -2.40 -13.01
N ALA A 79 14.74 -1.55 -12.13
CA ALA A 79 15.48 -0.41 -11.58
C ALA A 79 16.74 -0.85 -10.82
N VAL A 80 16.66 -1.94 -10.05
CA VAL A 80 17.83 -2.54 -9.37
C VAL A 80 18.84 -3.05 -10.40
N ALA A 81 18.42 -3.81 -11.40
CA ALA A 81 19.29 -4.35 -12.43
C ALA A 81 20.02 -3.26 -13.22
N GLN A 82 19.30 -2.20 -13.61
CA GLN A 82 19.84 -1.06 -14.35
C GLN A 82 20.76 -0.15 -13.48
N SER A 83 20.68 -0.27 -12.16
CA SER A 83 21.52 0.53 -11.26
C SER A 83 23.01 0.20 -11.32
N GLY A 84 23.39 -0.95 -11.89
CA GLY A 84 24.77 -1.41 -11.89
C GLY A 84 25.33 -1.67 -10.50
N GLY A 85 24.51 -2.16 -9.57
CA GLY A 85 24.88 -2.49 -8.19
C GLY A 85 24.80 -1.31 -7.21
N ARG A 86 24.30 -0.15 -7.63
CA ARG A 86 24.14 1.03 -6.77
C ARG A 86 22.86 1.01 -5.93
N ALA A 87 21.88 0.19 -6.30
CA ALA A 87 20.62 0.06 -5.60
C ALA A 87 20.37 -1.37 -5.12
N VAL A 88 19.71 -1.49 -3.97
CA VAL A 88 19.08 -2.72 -3.51
C VAL A 88 17.61 -2.46 -3.21
N ALA A 89 16.75 -3.44 -3.42
CA ALA A 89 15.35 -3.34 -3.05
C ALA A 89 15.04 -4.20 -1.82
N THR A 90 14.11 -3.72 -1.00
CA THR A 90 13.53 -4.49 0.11
C THR A 90 12.23 -5.17 -0.34
N PRO A 91 11.69 -6.13 0.43
CA PRO A 91 10.31 -6.53 0.27
C PRO A 91 9.36 -5.33 0.45
N HIS A 92 8.18 -5.37 -0.17
CA HIS A 92 7.16 -4.32 -0.01
C HIS A 92 6.57 -4.28 1.41
N VAL A 93 5.95 -3.15 1.78
CA VAL A 93 5.48 -2.91 3.16
C VAL A 93 4.10 -3.50 3.49
N GLY A 94 3.36 -3.98 2.50
CA GLY A 94 1.95 -4.38 2.63
C GLY A 94 1.63 -5.31 3.82
N PRO A 95 2.39 -6.39 4.05
CA PRO A 95 2.10 -7.34 5.14
C PRO A 95 2.10 -6.72 6.54
N GLU A 96 2.74 -5.57 6.73
CA GLU A 96 2.84 -4.86 8.02
C GLU A 96 1.70 -3.87 8.27
N LEU A 97 0.87 -3.61 7.24
CA LEU A 97 -0.11 -2.51 7.27
C LEU A 97 -1.53 -2.91 7.65
N VAL A 98 -1.78 -4.17 7.98
CA VAL A 98 -3.12 -4.62 8.39
C VAL A 98 -3.66 -3.84 9.60
N ARG A 99 -2.80 -3.47 10.55
CA ARG A 99 -3.19 -2.62 11.69
C ARG A 99 -3.59 -1.21 11.26
N ALA A 100 -2.90 -0.63 10.29
CA ALA A 100 -3.27 0.68 9.74
C ALA A 100 -4.64 0.64 9.05
N ILE A 101 -4.97 -0.46 8.36
CA ILE A 101 -6.30 -0.68 7.78
C ILE A 101 -7.35 -0.78 8.88
N ALA A 102 -7.08 -1.55 9.94
CA ALA A 102 -7.98 -1.69 11.09
C ALA A 102 -8.21 -0.34 11.79
N ASP A 103 -7.15 0.44 12.03
CA ASP A 103 -7.25 1.76 12.66
C ASP A 103 -8.11 2.73 11.83
N ARG A 104 -7.97 2.72 10.50
CA ARG A 104 -8.81 3.51 9.59
C ARG A 104 -10.26 3.06 9.60
N LEU A 105 -10.48 1.74 9.64
CA LEU A 105 -11.81 1.16 9.72
C LEU A 105 -12.52 1.56 11.02
N LEU A 106 -11.83 1.47 12.17
CA LEU A 106 -12.37 1.88 13.47
C LEU A 106 -12.61 3.39 13.56
N ALA A 107 -11.79 4.20 12.90
CA ALA A 107 -11.95 5.64 12.83
C ALA A 107 -13.16 6.08 11.96
N ALA A 108 -13.65 5.23 11.06
CA ALA A 108 -14.81 5.50 10.23
C ALA A 108 -16.15 5.43 11.01
N GLY A 109 -16.13 4.87 12.21
CA GLY A 109 -17.31 4.76 13.10
C GLY A 109 -17.53 3.35 13.63
N PRO A 110 -18.69 3.10 14.24
CA PRO A 110 -19.04 1.75 14.71
C PRO A 110 -19.04 0.76 13.56
N LEU A 111 -18.43 -0.40 13.80
CA LEU A 111 -18.43 -1.51 12.83
C LEU A 111 -19.82 -2.11 12.70
N GLY A 112 -20.15 -2.49 11.49
CA GLY A 112 -21.29 -3.36 11.21
C GLY A 112 -21.06 -4.80 11.69
N ASP A 113 -21.94 -5.70 11.25
CA ASP A 113 -21.84 -7.12 11.58
C ASP A 113 -20.80 -7.86 10.71
N ALA A 114 -20.42 -7.29 9.57
CA ALA A 114 -19.29 -7.73 8.76
C ALA A 114 -18.58 -6.57 8.04
N VAL A 115 -17.41 -6.86 7.46
CA VAL A 115 -16.56 -5.90 6.75
C VAL A 115 -16.34 -6.35 5.32
N VAL A 116 -16.41 -5.42 4.37
CA VAL A 116 -15.94 -5.61 2.99
C VAL A 116 -14.55 -5.00 2.85
N LEU A 117 -13.52 -5.82 2.61
CA LEU A 117 -12.20 -5.31 2.23
C LEU A 117 -12.20 -4.98 0.73
N ALA A 118 -12.24 -3.69 0.42
CA ALA A 118 -12.24 -3.19 -0.95
C ALA A 118 -10.79 -3.02 -1.44
N ALA A 119 -10.37 -3.88 -2.36
CA ALA A 119 -9.03 -3.88 -2.93
C ALA A 119 -9.03 -3.54 -4.43
N ILE A 120 -7.94 -2.96 -4.91
CA ILE A 120 -7.78 -2.62 -6.33
C ILE A 120 -7.86 -3.87 -7.21
N GLY A 121 -7.22 -4.95 -6.79
CA GLY A 121 -7.08 -6.18 -7.58
C GLY A 121 -5.85 -6.15 -8.50
N SER A 122 -5.42 -7.34 -8.90
CA SER A 122 -4.28 -7.54 -9.78
C SER A 122 -4.56 -8.69 -10.75
N SER A 123 -3.97 -8.63 -11.94
CA SER A 123 -3.91 -9.78 -12.86
C SER A 123 -2.99 -10.90 -12.35
N ARG A 124 -2.19 -10.64 -11.31
CA ARG A 124 -1.30 -11.63 -10.69
C ARG A 124 -2.00 -12.35 -9.54
N PRO A 125 -2.15 -13.68 -9.61
CA PRO A 125 -2.80 -14.45 -8.54
C PRO A 125 -2.11 -14.30 -7.17
N GLY A 126 -0.77 -14.20 -7.13
CA GLY A 126 -0.01 -14.02 -5.90
C GLY A 126 -0.38 -12.74 -5.15
N ALA A 127 -0.49 -11.61 -5.86
CA ALA A 127 -0.91 -10.34 -5.26
C ALA A 127 -2.33 -10.41 -4.67
N ASN A 128 -3.25 -11.09 -5.36
CA ASN A 128 -4.61 -11.27 -4.83
C ASN A 128 -4.63 -12.21 -3.61
N ALA A 129 -3.75 -13.22 -3.57
CA ALA A 129 -3.59 -14.09 -2.40
C ALA A 129 -3.11 -13.31 -1.16
N GLU A 130 -2.21 -12.33 -1.33
CA GLU A 130 -1.78 -11.43 -0.24
C GLU A 130 -2.93 -10.55 0.27
N VAL A 131 -3.82 -10.08 -0.62
CA VAL A 131 -5.03 -9.36 -0.22
C VAL A 131 -5.96 -10.25 0.61
N LEU A 132 -6.16 -11.52 0.21
CA LEU A 132 -6.95 -12.48 0.97
C LEU A 132 -6.34 -12.75 2.35
N ALA A 133 -5.02 -12.95 2.42
CA ALA A 133 -4.31 -13.09 3.70
C ALA A 133 -4.44 -11.83 4.59
N THR A 134 -4.48 -10.63 3.98
CA THR A 134 -4.75 -9.39 4.70
C THR A 134 -6.18 -9.38 5.26
N ALA A 135 -7.17 -9.86 4.49
CA ALA A 135 -8.56 -9.96 4.96
C ALA A 135 -8.70 -10.92 6.15
N GLU A 136 -8.05 -12.08 6.11
CA GLU A 136 -8.02 -13.03 7.23
C GLU A 136 -7.45 -12.38 8.50
N ARG A 137 -6.30 -11.74 8.41
CA ARG A 137 -5.67 -11.04 9.54
C ARG A 137 -6.49 -9.84 10.03
N LEU A 138 -7.15 -9.12 9.12
CA LEU A 138 -8.06 -8.04 9.49
C LEU A 138 -9.27 -8.59 10.26
N SER A 139 -9.86 -9.71 9.80
CA SER A 139 -10.98 -10.40 10.49
C SER A 139 -10.62 -10.75 11.94
N GLU A 140 -9.42 -11.28 12.17
CA GLU A 140 -8.92 -11.56 13.52
C GLU A 140 -8.81 -10.29 14.38
N LEU A 141 -8.29 -9.18 13.80
CA LEU A 141 -8.08 -7.92 14.53
C LEU A 141 -9.38 -7.21 14.90
N VAL A 142 -10.39 -7.27 14.03
CA VAL A 142 -11.65 -6.55 14.24
C VAL A 142 -12.76 -7.44 14.80
N GLU A 143 -12.49 -8.74 14.95
CA GLU A 143 -13.44 -9.76 15.46
C GLU A 143 -14.76 -9.74 14.67
N ARG A 144 -14.68 -9.60 13.34
CA ARG A 144 -15.81 -9.61 12.41
C ARG A 144 -15.45 -10.39 11.15
N PRO A 145 -16.42 -11.04 10.50
CA PRO A 145 -16.21 -11.60 9.17
C PRO A 145 -15.75 -10.52 8.20
N VAL A 146 -14.75 -10.85 7.37
CA VAL A 146 -14.24 -9.95 6.32
C VAL A 146 -14.37 -10.63 4.97
N GLY A 147 -15.24 -10.11 4.11
CA GLY A 147 -15.32 -10.46 2.70
C GLY A 147 -14.40 -9.59 1.86
N THR A 148 -13.68 -10.17 0.90
CA THR A 148 -12.83 -9.41 -0.03
C THR A 148 -13.56 -9.17 -1.33
N GLY A 149 -13.58 -7.92 -1.79
CA GLY A 149 -14.07 -7.53 -3.12
C GLY A 149 -13.02 -6.75 -3.89
N PHE A 150 -12.88 -7.06 -5.18
CA PHE A 150 -11.94 -6.39 -6.06
C PHE A 150 -12.63 -5.37 -6.97
N ILE A 151 -11.96 -4.23 -7.20
CA ILE A 151 -12.47 -3.15 -8.05
C ILE A 151 -12.17 -3.45 -9.51
N TYR A 152 -10.96 -3.93 -9.80
CA TYR A 152 -10.48 -4.26 -11.15
C TYR A 152 -9.85 -5.65 -11.18
N ALA A 153 -9.64 -6.18 -12.37
CA ALA A 153 -8.73 -7.28 -12.71
C ALA A 153 -8.83 -8.58 -11.87
N SER A 154 -9.83 -8.76 -11.00
CA SER A 154 -9.98 -9.96 -10.19
C SER A 154 -11.42 -10.21 -9.72
N GLN A 155 -11.66 -11.38 -9.11
CA GLN A 155 -12.93 -11.82 -8.56
C GLN A 155 -12.76 -12.25 -7.10
N PRO A 156 -13.83 -12.15 -6.26
CA PRO A 156 -15.14 -11.55 -6.59
C PRO A 156 -15.06 -10.02 -6.73
N THR A 157 -16.00 -9.43 -7.48
CA THR A 157 -16.17 -7.97 -7.51
C THR A 157 -16.65 -7.46 -6.16
N LEU A 158 -16.59 -6.13 -5.94
CA LEU A 158 -17.14 -5.52 -4.72
C LEU A 158 -18.63 -5.88 -4.51
N ALA A 159 -19.43 -5.82 -5.57
CA ALA A 159 -20.86 -6.16 -5.50
C ALA A 159 -21.07 -7.63 -5.11
N GLN A 160 -20.30 -8.54 -5.71
CA GLN A 160 -20.39 -9.96 -5.39
C GLN A 160 -19.96 -10.25 -3.94
N ALA A 161 -18.94 -9.56 -3.42
CA ALA A 161 -18.54 -9.71 -2.02
C ALA A 161 -19.64 -9.24 -1.05
N VAL A 162 -20.32 -8.13 -1.38
CA VAL A 162 -21.48 -7.64 -0.63
C VAL A 162 -22.65 -8.64 -0.69
N GLU A 163 -22.97 -9.15 -1.87
CA GLU A 163 -24.02 -10.16 -2.08
C GLU A 163 -23.74 -11.44 -1.27
N GLN A 164 -22.49 -11.90 -1.25
CA GLN A 164 -22.10 -13.08 -0.49
C GLN A 164 -22.28 -12.86 1.01
N LEU A 165 -21.79 -11.74 1.56
CA LEU A 165 -21.95 -11.42 2.98
C LEU A 165 -23.44 -11.31 3.36
N ASN A 166 -24.27 -10.70 2.51
CA ASN A 166 -25.71 -10.64 2.72
C ASN A 166 -26.36 -12.05 2.71
N ALA A 167 -25.93 -12.93 1.82
CA ALA A 167 -26.41 -14.32 1.77
C ALA A 167 -26.01 -15.12 3.01
N ASP A 168 -24.87 -14.79 3.62
CA ASP A 168 -24.38 -15.36 4.87
C ASP A 168 -25.08 -14.76 6.12
N GLY A 169 -26.00 -13.79 5.92
CA GLY A 169 -26.82 -13.19 6.97
C GLY A 169 -26.27 -11.89 7.54
N HIS A 170 -25.24 -11.31 6.93
CA HIS A 170 -24.65 -10.03 7.36
C HIS A 170 -25.20 -8.88 6.52
N HIS A 171 -25.93 -7.95 7.14
CA HIS A 171 -26.63 -6.87 6.43
C HIS A 171 -26.16 -5.46 6.82
N ASP A 172 -25.51 -5.29 7.95
CA ASP A 172 -24.85 -4.03 8.33
C ASP A 172 -23.34 -4.12 8.00
N LEU A 173 -22.98 -3.65 6.80
CA LEU A 173 -21.64 -3.80 6.27
C LEU A 173 -20.85 -2.49 6.37
N THR A 174 -19.59 -2.60 6.81
CA THR A 174 -18.61 -1.50 6.79
C THR A 174 -17.53 -1.81 5.75
N VAL A 175 -17.01 -0.79 5.06
CA VAL A 175 -15.96 -0.98 4.04
C VAL A 175 -14.60 -0.59 4.61
N ALA A 176 -13.64 -1.51 4.57
CA ALA A 176 -12.22 -1.26 4.75
C ALA A 176 -11.56 -1.00 3.38
N THR A 177 -10.81 0.08 3.25
CA THR A 177 -10.15 0.45 1.99
C THR A 177 -8.71 -0.08 1.97
N HIS A 178 -8.42 -1.02 1.05
CA HIS A 178 -7.08 -1.56 0.83
C HIS A 178 -6.30 -0.71 -0.16
N ALA A 179 -5.95 0.51 0.24
CA ALA A 179 -5.18 1.46 -0.55
C ALA A 179 -4.38 2.42 0.34
N LEU A 180 -3.24 2.91 -0.15
CA LEU A 180 -2.39 3.87 0.55
C LEU A 180 -2.92 5.30 0.46
N ALA A 181 -3.35 5.73 -0.72
CA ALA A 181 -3.73 7.11 -1.01
C ALA A 181 -5.08 7.19 -1.72
N PRO A 182 -5.80 8.32 -1.63
CA PRO A 182 -7.02 8.53 -2.39
C PRO A 182 -6.80 8.43 -3.91
N GLY A 183 -7.75 7.83 -4.62
CA GLY A 183 -7.71 7.64 -6.06
C GLY A 183 -9.11 7.45 -6.66
N LEU A 184 -9.17 7.26 -7.98
CA LEU A 184 -10.44 7.07 -8.73
C LEU A 184 -11.23 5.83 -8.28
N TYR A 185 -10.60 4.88 -7.64
CA TYR A 185 -11.23 3.68 -7.10
C TYR A 185 -12.28 4.00 -6.01
N LEU A 186 -12.20 5.17 -5.35
CA LEU A 186 -13.17 5.59 -4.33
C LEU A 186 -14.58 5.73 -4.91
N ASP A 187 -14.72 6.11 -6.18
CA ASP A 187 -16.03 6.18 -6.85
C ASP A 187 -16.70 4.81 -6.95
N HIS A 188 -15.92 3.74 -7.17
CA HIS A 188 -16.42 2.37 -7.19
C HIS A 188 -16.88 1.92 -5.79
N ILE A 189 -16.15 2.31 -4.74
CA ILE A 189 -16.54 2.02 -3.36
C ILE A 189 -17.82 2.80 -3.00
N ALA A 190 -17.88 4.08 -3.35
CA ALA A 190 -19.05 4.93 -3.08
C ALA A 190 -20.32 4.40 -3.78
N ALA A 191 -20.19 3.80 -4.96
CA ALA A 191 -21.29 3.21 -5.70
C ALA A 191 -21.98 2.03 -4.99
N LEU A 192 -21.33 1.41 -3.99
CA LEU A 192 -21.95 0.38 -3.16
C LEU A 192 -23.07 0.94 -2.26
N GLY A 193 -23.09 2.24 -1.98
CA GLY A 193 -24.07 2.89 -1.13
C GLY A 193 -24.04 2.44 0.35
N LEU A 194 -22.92 1.85 0.80
CA LEU A 194 -22.76 1.41 2.17
C LEU A 194 -22.53 2.58 3.13
N ARG A 195 -23.03 2.46 4.35
CA ARG A 195 -23.10 3.55 5.35
C ARG A 195 -21.74 4.05 5.82
N ALA A 196 -20.79 3.16 6.00
CA ALA A 196 -19.47 3.48 6.53
C ALA A 196 -18.37 2.96 5.60
N VAL A 197 -17.52 3.86 5.16
CA VAL A 197 -16.35 3.59 4.31
C VAL A 197 -15.13 4.18 5.00
N ALA A 198 -14.15 3.33 5.30
CA ALA A 198 -12.89 3.78 5.86
C ALA A 198 -12.05 4.53 4.82
N GLU A 199 -11.41 5.60 5.24
CA GLU A 199 -10.41 6.30 4.43
C GLU A 199 -9.23 5.37 4.08
N PRO A 200 -8.51 5.63 2.97
CA PRO A 200 -7.22 4.99 2.70
C PRO A 200 -6.25 5.16 3.87
N ILE A 201 -5.21 4.33 3.92
CA ILE A 201 -4.22 4.36 4.99
C ILE A 201 -3.65 5.76 5.23
N GLY A 202 -3.33 6.50 4.15
CA GLY A 202 -2.75 7.84 4.25
C GLY A 202 -1.38 7.84 4.95
N ILE A 203 -1.00 8.99 5.50
CA ILE A 203 0.24 9.09 6.29
C ILE A 203 -0.03 8.51 7.69
N HIS A 204 0.10 7.20 7.78
CA HIS A 204 -0.13 6.46 9.00
C HIS A 204 1.20 6.10 9.70
N PRO A 205 1.29 6.14 11.05
CA PRO A 205 2.53 5.78 11.77
C PRO A 205 3.06 4.39 11.40
N HIS A 206 2.19 3.40 11.18
CA HIS A 206 2.60 2.06 10.76
C HIS A 206 3.25 2.06 9.36
N LEU A 207 2.75 2.86 8.41
CA LEU A 207 3.37 2.99 7.09
C LEU A 207 4.77 3.60 7.19
N VAL A 208 4.90 4.71 7.89
CA VAL A 208 6.19 5.39 8.10
C VAL A 208 7.19 4.46 8.79
N SER A 209 6.75 3.78 9.86
CA SER A 209 7.59 2.83 10.61
C SER A 209 8.03 1.64 9.75
N ALA A 210 7.13 1.06 8.92
CA ALA A 210 7.45 -0.04 8.02
C ALA A 210 8.53 0.37 7.01
N ILE A 211 8.37 1.54 6.37
CA ILE A 211 9.36 2.06 5.41
C ILE A 211 10.73 2.23 6.08
N VAL A 212 10.78 2.91 7.23
CA VAL A 212 12.04 3.15 7.94
C VAL A 212 12.69 1.85 8.42
N SER A 213 11.90 0.89 8.90
CA SER A 213 12.39 -0.42 9.34
C SER A 213 12.99 -1.22 8.18
N ARG A 214 12.33 -1.23 7.01
CA ARG A 214 12.84 -1.88 5.80
C ARG A 214 14.18 -1.28 5.37
N TYR A 215 14.26 0.05 5.33
CA TYR A 215 15.51 0.75 5.01
C TYR A 215 16.64 0.37 5.97
N ARG A 216 16.39 0.43 7.28
CA ARG A 216 17.40 0.10 8.30
C ARG A 216 17.86 -1.35 8.22
N ALA A 217 16.96 -2.28 7.91
CA ALA A 217 17.31 -3.70 7.74
C ALA A 217 18.22 -3.92 6.53
N ALA A 218 18.08 -3.12 5.47
CA ALA A 218 18.91 -3.19 4.27
C ALA A 218 20.23 -2.39 4.38
N THR A 219 20.35 -1.51 5.39
CA THR A 219 21.56 -0.74 5.69
C THR A 219 22.07 -1.06 7.09
N PRO A 220 22.65 -2.26 7.35
CA PRO A 220 23.21 -2.54 8.66
C PRO A 220 24.25 -1.48 9.00
N ALA A 221 24.23 -1.02 10.27
CA ALA A 221 25.18 -0.04 10.75
C ALA A 221 26.60 -0.52 10.41
N GLU A 222 27.39 0.31 9.74
CA GLU A 222 28.82 0.04 9.59
C GLU A 222 29.37 -0.15 11.01
N ALA A 223 29.85 -1.36 11.30
CA ALA A 223 30.49 -1.64 12.57
C ALA A 223 31.67 -0.69 12.73
N SER A 224 31.56 0.22 13.71
CA SER A 224 32.60 1.20 14.07
C SER A 224 33.76 0.51 14.74
#